data_6f1475e747f007f1e56c4ff482072aaa
#
_entry.id   6f1475e747f007f1e56c4ff482072aaa
#
_cell.length_a   1.000
_cell.length_b   1.000
_cell.length_c   1.000
_cell.angle_alpha   90.00
_cell.angle_beta   90.00
_cell.angle_gamma   90.00
#
_symmetry.space_group_name_H-M   'P 1'
#
loop_
_entity.id
_entity.type
_entity.pdbx_description
1 polymer ?
#
loop_
_entity_poly.entity_id
_entity_poly.type
_entity_poly.pdbx_seq_one_letter_code
_entity_poly.pdbx_strand_id
1 'polypeptide(L)'
;MTNSKAASTAPLQGVATLAVSLALMACAGPGGHPKDPLEPLNRATFRFNDAADQYVMRPVAQVYDQAPLPLKVGVGNFFGNIGDLWIGVNNLLQGKFVDGVSDGGRFLINSTVGLLGVFDIATEIGLEKHDEDLGQTLGVWGVGDGPYIVLPFLGSSNLRDSVGLYVDLSADPVWQVKEVATRNSLSGLRFTNRRAALLGADTTADQAALDKYGYMRSFYMQYRLNQIYDGQPPRMKDPDDDEAGADDAVPSPVPAASPASPDKKENQE
;
A
#
# COMPACT_ATOMS: atom_id res chain seq x y z
N MET A 1 -4.45 -25.40 -55.12
CA MET A 1 -4.99 -26.09 -53.91
C MET A 1 -3.83 -26.39 -52.99
N THR A 2 -3.54 -25.48 -52.07
CA THR A 2 -2.50 -25.63 -51.05
C THR A 2 -3.14 -25.70 -49.69
N ASN A 3 -3.17 -26.93 -49.13
CA ASN A 3 -3.68 -27.21 -47.80
C ASN A 3 -2.60 -26.83 -46.78
N SER A 4 -2.78 -25.69 -46.12
CA SER A 4 -2.00 -25.31 -44.94
C SER A 4 -2.55 -26.06 -43.72
N LYS A 5 -1.82 -27.06 -43.24
CA LYS A 5 -2.11 -27.72 -41.96
C LYS A 5 -1.69 -26.77 -40.82
N ALA A 6 -2.65 -26.13 -40.16
CA ALA A 6 -2.43 -25.45 -38.89
C ALA A 6 -2.04 -26.51 -37.84
N ALA A 7 -0.80 -26.46 -37.38
CA ALA A 7 -0.33 -27.30 -36.29
C ALA A 7 -1.02 -26.85 -34.98
N SER A 8 -1.77 -27.77 -34.37
CA SER A 8 -2.44 -27.55 -33.07
C SER A 8 -1.41 -27.43 -31.96
N THR A 9 -1.30 -26.24 -31.37
CA THR A 9 -0.41 -25.93 -30.22
C THR A 9 -1.05 -26.26 -28.87
N ALA A 10 -2.26 -26.80 -28.86
CA ALA A 10 -3.06 -27.09 -27.66
C ALA A 10 -2.39 -28.01 -26.60
N PRO A 11 -1.67 -29.11 -26.98
CA PRO A 11 -1.08 -29.99 -25.96
C PRO A 11 0.11 -29.34 -25.23
N LEU A 12 0.88 -28.45 -25.87
CA LEU A 12 2.03 -27.78 -25.24
C LEU A 12 1.59 -26.74 -24.19
N GLN A 13 0.49 -26.06 -24.41
CA GLN A 13 -0.06 -25.09 -23.41
C GLN A 13 -0.59 -25.79 -22.17
N GLY A 14 -1.25 -26.96 -22.33
CA GLY A 14 -1.71 -27.76 -21.20
C GLY A 14 -0.58 -28.34 -20.34
N VAL A 15 0.51 -28.75 -20.95
CA VAL A 15 1.70 -29.27 -20.24
C VAL A 15 2.43 -28.13 -19.53
N ALA A 16 2.55 -26.96 -20.14
CA ALA A 16 3.15 -25.79 -19.51
C ALA A 16 2.36 -25.29 -18.31
N THR A 17 1.03 -25.22 -18.39
CA THR A 17 0.17 -24.85 -17.25
C THR A 17 0.24 -25.88 -16.13
N LEU A 18 0.25 -27.16 -16.43
CA LEU A 18 0.37 -28.22 -15.41
C LEU A 18 1.76 -28.19 -14.75
N ALA A 19 2.82 -27.96 -15.50
CA ALA A 19 4.18 -27.84 -14.96
C ALA A 19 4.35 -26.63 -14.07
N VAL A 20 3.76 -25.48 -14.41
CA VAL A 20 3.75 -24.27 -13.58
C VAL A 20 2.93 -24.51 -12.30
N SER A 21 1.78 -25.16 -12.39
CA SER A 21 0.96 -25.50 -11.21
C SER A 21 1.65 -26.49 -10.27
N LEU A 22 2.35 -27.50 -10.81
CA LEU A 22 3.16 -28.46 -10.03
C LEU A 22 4.40 -27.79 -9.40
N ALA A 23 5.06 -26.88 -10.10
CA ALA A 23 6.18 -26.12 -9.57
C ALA A 23 5.74 -25.19 -8.41
N LEU A 24 4.57 -24.58 -8.51
CA LEU A 24 3.99 -23.77 -7.44
C LEU A 24 3.60 -24.60 -6.21
N MET A 25 3.08 -25.83 -6.41
CA MET A 25 2.79 -26.75 -5.31
C MET A 25 4.04 -27.34 -4.64
N ALA A 26 5.12 -27.55 -5.40
CA ALA A 26 6.39 -28.06 -4.85
C ALA A 26 7.13 -27.03 -3.98
N CYS A 27 6.81 -25.75 -4.11
CA CYS A 27 7.38 -24.68 -3.26
C CYS A 27 6.63 -24.52 -1.92
N ALA A 28 5.46 -25.10 -1.75
CA ALA A 28 4.73 -25.13 -0.48
C ALA A 28 5.31 -26.24 0.42
N GLY A 29 6.36 -25.89 1.18
CA GLY A 29 6.93 -26.82 2.17
C GLY A 29 5.93 -27.18 3.28
N PRO A 30 6.00 -28.40 3.86
CA PRO A 30 5.18 -28.77 5.00
C PRO A 30 5.54 -27.87 6.20
N GLY A 31 4.60 -27.08 6.69
CA GLY A 31 4.75 -26.18 7.84
C GLY A 31 4.81 -24.68 7.50
N GLY A 32 4.58 -24.29 6.23
CA GLY A 32 4.48 -22.89 5.81
C GLY A 32 3.22 -22.20 6.33
N HIS A 33 3.25 -20.87 6.42
CA HIS A 33 2.09 -20.08 6.80
C HIS A 33 0.97 -20.23 5.77
N PRO A 34 -0.31 -20.48 6.15
CA PRO A 34 -1.39 -20.81 5.20
C PRO A 34 -1.61 -19.75 4.10
N LYS A 35 -1.36 -18.48 4.41
CA LYS A 35 -1.46 -17.37 3.45
C LYS A 35 -0.18 -17.11 2.65
N ASP A 36 0.89 -17.86 2.88
CA ASP A 36 2.19 -17.67 2.24
C ASP A 36 2.73 -18.97 1.62
N PRO A 37 2.03 -19.52 0.63
CA PRO A 37 2.46 -20.75 -0.03
C PRO A 37 3.77 -20.58 -0.85
N LEU A 38 4.15 -19.34 -1.15
CA LEU A 38 5.35 -18.99 -1.92
C LEU A 38 6.48 -18.48 -1.01
N GLU A 39 6.49 -18.83 0.28
CA GLU A 39 7.46 -18.30 1.26
C GLU A 39 8.92 -18.36 0.80
N PRO A 40 9.45 -19.44 0.21
CA PRO A 40 10.85 -19.48 -0.24
C PRO A 40 11.16 -18.41 -1.30
N LEU A 41 10.25 -18.20 -2.27
CA LEU A 41 10.38 -17.18 -3.30
C LEU A 41 10.24 -15.78 -2.69
N ASN A 42 9.23 -15.58 -1.85
CA ASN A 42 8.97 -14.32 -1.17
C ASN A 42 10.16 -13.91 -0.28
N ARG A 43 10.77 -14.83 0.46
CA ARG A 43 11.99 -14.57 1.24
C ARG A 43 13.20 -14.21 0.35
N ALA A 44 13.32 -14.81 -0.83
CA ALA A 44 14.37 -14.46 -1.77
C ALA A 44 14.19 -13.04 -2.31
N THR A 45 12.98 -12.69 -2.74
CA THR A 45 12.61 -11.34 -3.21
C THR A 45 12.74 -10.31 -2.08
N PHE A 46 12.33 -10.67 -0.86
CA PHE A 46 12.48 -9.80 0.31
C PHE A 46 13.95 -9.47 0.59
N ARG A 47 14.84 -10.47 0.58
CA ARG A 47 16.29 -10.25 0.74
C ARG A 47 16.87 -9.37 -0.37
N PHE A 48 16.41 -9.55 -1.61
CA PHE A 48 16.79 -8.67 -2.72
C PHE A 48 16.34 -7.23 -2.46
N ASN A 49 15.09 -7.02 -2.06
CA ASN A 49 14.56 -5.69 -1.74
C ASN A 49 15.30 -5.04 -0.57
N ASP A 50 15.58 -5.81 0.49
CA ASP A 50 16.32 -5.33 1.67
C ASP A 50 17.76 -4.92 1.30
N ALA A 51 18.43 -5.70 0.47
CA ALA A 51 19.73 -5.32 -0.05
C ALA A 51 19.68 -4.08 -0.96
N ALA A 52 18.71 -4.01 -1.88
CA ALA A 52 18.51 -2.84 -2.73
C ALA A 52 18.21 -1.57 -1.90
N ASP A 53 17.41 -1.70 -0.85
CA ASP A 53 17.16 -0.59 0.09
C ASP A 53 18.43 -0.18 0.82
N GLN A 54 19.12 -1.13 1.44
CA GLN A 54 20.29 -0.85 2.26
C GLN A 54 21.43 -0.20 1.46
N TYR A 55 21.67 -0.66 0.24
CA TYR A 55 22.83 -0.21 -0.54
C TYR A 55 22.52 0.94 -1.52
N VAL A 56 21.26 1.15 -1.89
CA VAL A 56 20.89 2.15 -2.89
C VAL A 56 19.83 3.11 -2.38
N MET A 57 18.64 2.60 -1.99
CA MET A 57 17.49 3.46 -1.73
C MET A 57 17.68 4.28 -0.44
N ARG A 58 18.10 3.64 0.64
CA ARG A 58 18.34 4.29 1.94
C ARG A 58 19.43 5.37 1.87
N PRO A 59 20.62 5.15 1.28
CA PRO A 59 21.62 6.21 1.09
C PRO A 59 21.09 7.40 0.28
N VAL A 60 20.38 7.15 -0.82
CA VAL A 60 19.78 8.22 -1.63
C VAL A 60 18.74 8.99 -0.83
N ALA A 61 17.87 8.30 -0.08
CA ALA A 61 16.87 8.92 0.79
C ALA A 61 17.52 9.75 1.91
N GLN A 62 18.62 9.29 2.50
CA GLN A 62 19.37 10.03 3.52
C GLN A 62 19.99 11.32 2.99
N VAL A 63 20.51 11.31 1.75
CA VAL A 63 21.00 12.53 1.09
C VAL A 63 19.83 13.48 0.82
N TYR A 64 18.73 12.99 0.29
CA TYR A 64 17.52 13.78 0.06
C TYR A 64 16.94 14.35 1.36
N ASP A 65 17.03 13.63 2.47
CA ASP A 65 16.51 14.05 3.78
C ASP A 65 17.22 15.30 4.33
N GLN A 66 18.43 15.61 3.85
CA GLN A 66 19.14 16.84 4.18
C GLN A 66 18.54 18.09 3.52
N ALA A 67 17.62 17.91 2.55
CA ALA A 67 16.93 19.02 1.92
C ALA A 67 16.03 19.77 2.93
N PRO A 68 15.82 21.09 2.73
CA PRO A 68 14.94 21.88 3.61
C PRO A 68 13.53 21.26 3.70
N LEU A 69 12.98 21.25 4.92
CA LEU A 69 11.66 20.67 5.18
C LEU A 69 10.56 21.18 4.22
N PRO A 70 10.45 22.49 3.90
CA PRO A 70 9.42 22.98 2.97
C PRO A 70 9.52 22.36 1.57
N LEU A 71 10.74 22.06 1.11
CA LEU A 71 10.94 21.40 -0.19
C LEU A 71 10.43 19.96 -0.14
N LYS A 72 10.78 19.19 0.90
CA LYS A 72 10.34 17.79 1.07
C LYS A 72 8.82 17.71 1.19
N VAL A 73 8.22 18.60 1.99
CA VAL A 73 6.77 18.69 2.16
C VAL A 73 6.10 19.07 0.85
N GLY A 74 6.60 20.09 0.14
CA GLY A 74 6.03 20.51 -1.15
C GLY A 74 6.08 19.41 -2.21
N VAL A 75 7.16 18.63 -2.28
CA VAL A 75 7.27 17.47 -3.17
C VAL A 75 6.25 16.39 -2.77
N GLY A 76 6.11 16.12 -1.47
CA GLY A 76 5.12 15.16 -0.95
C GLY A 76 3.69 15.58 -1.29
N ASN A 77 3.35 16.84 -1.06
CA ASN A 77 2.04 17.41 -1.35
C ASN A 77 1.72 17.36 -2.87
N PHE A 78 2.68 17.73 -3.71
CA PHE A 78 2.51 17.68 -5.16
C PHE A 78 2.12 16.27 -5.65
N PHE A 79 2.88 15.24 -5.24
CA PHE A 79 2.56 13.86 -5.62
C PHE A 79 1.31 13.34 -4.90
N GLY A 80 1.05 13.78 -3.68
CA GLY A 80 -0.18 13.48 -2.96
C GLY A 80 -1.41 14.05 -3.64
N ASN A 81 -1.34 15.30 -4.11
CA ASN A 81 -2.42 15.94 -4.86
C ASN A 81 -2.76 15.21 -6.17
N ILE A 82 -1.73 14.73 -6.90
CA ILE A 82 -1.97 13.87 -8.07
C ILE A 82 -2.73 12.60 -7.68
N GLY A 83 -2.40 12.02 -6.51
CA GLY A 83 -3.07 10.83 -5.99
C GLY A 83 -4.52 11.08 -5.55
N ASP A 84 -4.85 12.27 -5.03
CA ASP A 84 -6.18 12.58 -4.47
C ASP A 84 -7.30 12.33 -5.48
N LEU A 85 -7.07 12.57 -6.78
CA LEU A 85 -8.07 12.28 -7.81
C LEU A 85 -8.40 10.77 -7.89
N TRP A 86 -7.38 9.91 -7.86
CA TRP A 86 -7.57 8.46 -7.92
C TRP A 86 -8.12 7.89 -6.60
N ILE A 87 -7.71 8.46 -5.48
CA ILE A 87 -8.26 8.15 -4.15
C ILE A 87 -9.75 8.45 -4.14
N GLY A 88 -10.16 9.65 -4.62
CA GLY A 88 -11.57 10.02 -4.74
C GLY A 88 -12.37 9.05 -5.63
N VAL A 89 -11.80 8.58 -6.75
CA VAL A 89 -12.46 7.56 -7.58
C VAL A 89 -12.66 6.26 -6.80
N ASN A 90 -11.66 5.80 -6.04
CA ASN A 90 -11.77 4.57 -5.24
C ASN A 90 -12.80 4.74 -4.11
N ASN A 91 -12.85 5.89 -3.44
CA ASN A 91 -13.89 6.21 -2.46
C ASN A 91 -15.30 6.12 -3.07
N LEU A 92 -15.50 6.71 -4.25
CA LEU A 92 -16.79 6.61 -4.97
C LEU A 92 -17.14 5.15 -5.30
N LEU A 93 -16.16 4.35 -5.77
CA LEU A 93 -16.35 2.93 -6.08
C LEU A 93 -16.69 2.09 -4.84
N GLN A 94 -16.25 2.51 -3.67
CA GLN A 94 -16.57 1.88 -2.38
C GLN A 94 -17.91 2.38 -1.79
N GLY A 95 -18.56 3.37 -2.44
CA GLY A 95 -19.81 3.96 -1.94
C GLY A 95 -19.60 5.08 -0.90
N LYS A 96 -18.36 5.50 -0.65
CA LYS A 96 -17.98 6.61 0.24
C LYS A 96 -18.10 7.95 -0.53
N PHE A 97 -19.33 8.35 -0.85
CA PHE A 97 -19.57 9.50 -1.74
C PHE A 97 -19.08 10.83 -1.18
N VAL A 98 -19.19 11.03 0.14
CA VAL A 98 -18.73 12.26 0.80
C VAL A 98 -17.21 12.38 0.69
N ASP A 99 -16.50 11.32 0.99
CA ASP A 99 -15.04 11.26 0.95
C ASP A 99 -14.54 11.41 -0.49
N GLY A 100 -15.18 10.72 -1.44
CA GLY A 100 -14.83 10.83 -2.86
C GLY A 100 -15.02 12.25 -3.42
N VAL A 101 -16.07 12.96 -3.05
CA VAL A 101 -16.28 14.38 -3.43
C VAL A 101 -15.28 15.26 -2.69
N SER A 102 -14.99 15.00 -1.43
CA SER A 102 -13.96 15.71 -0.65
C SER A 102 -12.59 15.61 -1.32
N ASP A 103 -12.15 14.41 -1.72
CA ASP A 103 -10.86 14.21 -2.39
C ASP A 103 -10.78 14.90 -3.76
N GLY A 104 -11.88 14.88 -4.52
CA GLY A 104 -12.00 15.68 -5.75
C GLY A 104 -11.89 17.18 -5.47
N GLY A 105 -12.50 17.67 -4.39
CA GLY A 105 -12.38 19.05 -3.91
C GLY A 105 -10.95 19.40 -3.50
N ARG A 106 -10.28 18.50 -2.76
CA ARG A 106 -8.86 18.63 -2.41
C ARG A 106 -7.99 18.80 -3.64
N PHE A 107 -8.13 17.91 -4.61
CA PHE A 107 -7.40 18.00 -5.87
C PHE A 107 -7.57 19.36 -6.55
N LEU A 108 -8.81 19.86 -6.67
CA LEU A 108 -9.10 21.13 -7.32
C LEU A 108 -8.50 22.32 -6.55
N ILE A 109 -8.68 22.38 -5.24
CA ILE A 109 -8.19 23.47 -4.38
C ILE A 109 -6.66 23.49 -4.39
N ASN A 110 -6.03 22.35 -4.13
CA ASN A 110 -4.57 22.26 -4.08
C ASN A 110 -3.94 22.50 -5.47
N SER A 111 -4.59 22.08 -6.55
CA SER A 111 -4.08 22.33 -7.91
C SER A 111 -4.18 23.80 -8.31
N THR A 112 -5.19 24.54 -7.83
CA THR A 112 -5.41 25.95 -8.18
C THR A 112 -4.77 26.90 -7.17
N VAL A 113 -5.26 26.91 -5.94
CA VAL A 113 -4.78 27.80 -4.85
C VAL A 113 -3.45 27.32 -4.29
N GLY A 114 -3.26 26.00 -4.21
CA GLY A 114 -2.06 25.34 -3.66
C GLY A 114 -0.90 25.22 -4.66
N LEU A 115 -0.91 25.97 -5.78
CA LEU A 115 0.15 25.96 -6.81
C LEU A 115 0.50 24.54 -7.29
N LEU A 116 -0.42 23.90 -8.00
CA LEU A 116 -0.31 22.52 -8.50
C LEU A 116 -0.13 21.47 -7.39
N GLY A 117 -0.60 21.77 -6.18
CA GLY A 117 -0.54 20.86 -5.05
C GLY A 117 0.74 20.94 -4.21
N VAL A 118 1.63 21.90 -4.45
CA VAL A 118 2.82 22.11 -3.61
C VAL A 118 2.41 22.54 -2.19
N PHE A 119 1.33 23.30 -2.06
CA PHE A 119 0.73 23.70 -0.79
C PHE A 119 -0.58 22.93 -0.58
N ASP A 120 -0.73 22.27 0.57
CA ASP A 120 -1.96 21.54 0.92
C ASP A 120 -2.95 22.47 1.63
N ILE A 121 -3.55 23.37 0.86
CA ILE A 121 -4.56 24.32 1.35
C ILE A 121 -5.84 23.58 1.76
N ALA A 122 -6.15 22.46 1.12
CA ALA A 122 -7.34 21.68 1.41
C ALA A 122 -7.35 21.16 2.85
N THR A 123 -6.23 20.69 3.37
CA THR A 123 -6.09 20.29 4.78
C THR A 123 -6.27 21.49 5.72
N GLU A 124 -5.73 22.67 5.38
CA GLU A 124 -5.84 23.87 6.22
C GLU A 124 -7.28 24.36 6.36
N ILE A 125 -8.14 24.12 5.37
CA ILE A 125 -9.58 24.47 5.41
C ILE A 125 -10.45 23.33 5.93
N GLY A 126 -9.87 22.21 6.41
CA GLY A 126 -10.56 21.13 7.10
C GLY A 126 -11.03 19.97 6.22
N LEU A 127 -10.55 19.85 4.98
CA LEU A 127 -10.80 18.66 4.16
C LEU A 127 -9.78 17.56 4.54
N GLU A 128 -10.26 16.45 5.08
CA GLU A 128 -9.41 15.32 5.46
C GLU A 128 -8.78 14.66 4.23
N LYS A 129 -7.57 14.13 4.41
CA LYS A 129 -6.86 13.37 3.38
C LYS A 129 -7.10 11.89 3.60
N HIS A 130 -7.62 11.22 2.57
CA HIS A 130 -7.83 9.78 2.57
C HIS A 130 -6.68 9.04 1.86
N ASP A 131 -6.62 7.73 2.03
CA ASP A 131 -5.63 6.85 1.39
C ASP A 131 -6.33 5.58 0.91
N GLU A 132 -6.80 5.61 -0.32
CA GLU A 132 -7.57 4.54 -0.96
C GLU A 132 -6.90 4.09 -2.25
N ASP A 133 -6.97 2.79 -2.50
CA ASP A 133 -6.46 2.16 -3.71
C ASP A 133 -7.44 1.09 -4.24
N LEU A 134 -7.19 0.61 -5.46
CA LEU A 134 -8.07 -0.40 -6.05
C LEU A 134 -8.02 -1.74 -5.33
N GLY A 135 -6.89 -2.10 -4.69
CA GLY A 135 -6.80 -3.30 -3.85
C GLY A 135 -7.76 -3.25 -2.66
N GLN A 136 -7.89 -2.08 -2.01
CA GLN A 136 -8.89 -1.83 -0.96
C GLN A 136 -10.31 -1.92 -1.53
N THR A 137 -10.57 -1.26 -2.64
CA THR A 137 -11.87 -1.30 -3.33
C THR A 137 -12.30 -2.73 -3.65
N LEU A 138 -11.41 -3.54 -4.21
CA LEU A 138 -11.66 -4.96 -4.45
C LEU A 138 -11.92 -5.73 -3.15
N GLY A 139 -11.22 -5.39 -2.07
CA GLY A 139 -11.44 -5.97 -0.74
C GLY A 139 -12.82 -5.65 -0.19
N VAL A 140 -13.26 -4.39 -0.27
CA VAL A 140 -14.62 -3.95 0.10
C VAL A 140 -15.69 -4.66 -0.72
N TRP A 141 -15.42 -4.93 -2.01
CA TRP A 141 -16.32 -5.72 -2.86
C TRP A 141 -16.31 -7.21 -2.56
N GLY A 142 -15.52 -7.68 -1.57
CA GLY A 142 -15.47 -9.07 -1.15
C GLY A 142 -14.50 -9.95 -1.91
N VAL A 143 -13.61 -9.38 -2.73
CA VAL A 143 -12.54 -10.15 -3.37
C VAL A 143 -11.52 -10.54 -2.31
N GLY A 144 -11.27 -11.84 -2.15
CA GLY A 144 -10.28 -12.37 -1.20
C GLY A 144 -8.86 -11.92 -1.52
N ASP A 145 -8.03 -11.79 -0.49
CA ASP A 145 -6.63 -11.35 -0.60
C ASP A 145 -5.75 -12.31 -1.43
N GLY A 146 -6.07 -13.61 -1.44
CA GLY A 146 -5.26 -14.63 -2.09
C GLY A 146 -3.91 -14.84 -1.40
N PRO A 147 -2.93 -15.48 -2.08
CA PRO A 147 -1.61 -15.72 -1.52
C PRO A 147 -0.83 -14.41 -1.31
N TYR A 148 -0.03 -14.39 -0.24
CA TYR A 148 0.94 -13.33 -0.01
C TYR A 148 2.08 -13.39 -1.04
N ILE A 149 2.48 -12.23 -1.54
CA ILE A 149 3.52 -12.07 -2.57
C ILE A 149 4.42 -10.90 -2.19
N VAL A 150 5.73 -11.07 -2.33
CA VAL A 150 6.68 -9.95 -2.24
C VAL A 150 7.07 -9.52 -3.65
N LEU A 151 6.74 -8.28 -4.00
CA LEU A 151 7.06 -7.71 -5.31
C LEU A 151 8.46 -7.09 -5.31
N PRO A 152 9.27 -7.31 -6.36
CA PRO A 152 10.57 -6.65 -6.49
C PRO A 152 10.42 -5.12 -6.44
N PHE A 153 11.23 -4.46 -5.61
CA PHE A 153 11.24 -3.02 -5.33
C PHE A 153 9.97 -2.45 -4.67
N LEU A 154 8.81 -3.09 -4.81
CA LEU A 154 7.52 -2.60 -4.30
C LEU A 154 7.16 -3.16 -2.93
N GLY A 155 7.82 -4.26 -2.52
CA GLY A 155 7.66 -4.82 -1.17
C GLY A 155 6.48 -5.77 -1.02
N SER A 156 5.93 -5.83 0.20
CA SER A 156 4.84 -6.73 0.58
C SER A 156 3.56 -6.44 -0.17
N SER A 157 2.90 -7.49 -0.66
CA SER A 157 1.62 -7.44 -1.37
C SER A 157 0.88 -8.77 -1.19
N ASN A 158 -0.30 -8.90 -1.77
CA ASN A 158 -1.02 -10.15 -2.02
C ASN A 158 -1.52 -10.17 -3.46
N LEU A 159 -2.14 -11.25 -3.88
CA LEU A 159 -2.59 -11.38 -5.28
C LEU A 159 -3.60 -10.30 -5.68
N ARG A 160 -4.63 -10.05 -4.85
CA ARG A 160 -5.63 -9.01 -5.09
C ARG A 160 -4.98 -7.62 -5.18
N ASP A 161 -4.17 -7.27 -4.19
CA ASP A 161 -3.55 -5.95 -4.10
C ASP A 161 -2.48 -5.75 -5.20
N SER A 162 -1.83 -6.82 -5.68
CA SER A 162 -0.93 -6.77 -6.83
C SER A 162 -1.67 -6.44 -8.13
N VAL A 163 -2.88 -6.99 -8.31
CA VAL A 163 -3.75 -6.65 -9.45
C VAL A 163 -4.25 -5.21 -9.32
N GLY A 164 -4.68 -4.79 -8.11
CA GLY A 164 -5.06 -3.41 -7.82
C GLY A 164 -3.92 -2.44 -8.16
N LEU A 165 -2.73 -2.70 -7.65
CA LEU A 165 -1.54 -1.90 -7.88
C LEU A 165 -1.20 -1.73 -9.38
N TYR A 166 -1.36 -2.79 -10.18
CA TYR A 166 -1.13 -2.71 -11.62
C TYR A 166 -2.09 -1.70 -12.29
N VAL A 167 -3.35 -1.69 -11.88
CA VAL A 167 -4.35 -0.72 -12.40
C VAL A 167 -4.07 0.67 -11.85
N ASP A 168 -3.75 0.81 -10.56
CA ASP A 168 -3.41 2.08 -9.92
C ASP A 168 -2.22 2.76 -10.62
N LEU A 169 -1.17 1.99 -10.91
CA LEU A 169 -0.02 2.47 -11.69
C LEU A 169 -0.41 2.85 -13.12
N SER A 170 -1.33 2.12 -13.74
CA SER A 170 -1.81 2.42 -15.09
C SER A 170 -2.67 3.68 -15.14
N ALA A 171 -3.39 3.99 -14.06
CA ALA A 171 -4.20 5.19 -13.89
C ALA A 171 -3.36 6.42 -13.47
N ASP A 172 -2.18 6.21 -12.91
CA ASP A 172 -1.32 7.29 -12.41
C ASP A 172 -0.80 8.19 -13.56
N PRO A 173 -1.10 9.51 -13.54
CA PRO A 173 -0.66 10.44 -14.58
C PRO A 173 0.86 10.49 -14.77
N VAL A 174 1.66 10.25 -13.73
CA VAL A 174 3.13 10.22 -13.81
C VAL A 174 3.59 9.10 -14.75
N TRP A 175 2.95 7.93 -14.70
CA TRP A 175 3.27 6.80 -15.59
C TRP A 175 2.83 7.02 -17.03
N GLN A 176 1.90 7.95 -17.28
CA GLN A 176 1.41 8.29 -18.62
C GLN A 176 2.28 9.34 -19.32
N VAL A 177 3.27 9.92 -18.64
CA VAL A 177 4.22 10.85 -19.25
C VAL A 177 5.02 10.12 -20.33
N LYS A 178 4.90 10.61 -21.59
CA LYS A 178 5.50 9.96 -22.78
C LYS A 178 7.02 10.10 -22.80
N GLU A 179 7.53 11.21 -22.31
CA GLU A 179 8.97 11.46 -22.29
C GLU A 179 9.59 10.64 -21.15
N VAL A 180 10.45 9.68 -21.52
CA VAL A 180 10.98 8.65 -20.62
C VAL A 180 11.84 9.24 -19.51
N ALA A 181 12.68 10.24 -19.81
CA ALA A 181 13.56 10.85 -18.83
C ALA A 181 12.74 11.60 -17.76
N THR A 182 11.74 12.38 -18.16
CA THR A 182 10.84 13.09 -17.25
C THR A 182 10.04 12.11 -16.39
N ARG A 183 9.44 11.09 -17.00
CA ARG A 183 8.70 10.05 -16.27
C ARG A 183 9.56 9.38 -15.20
N ASN A 184 10.76 8.95 -15.58
CA ASN A 184 11.66 8.26 -14.66
C ASN A 184 12.17 9.20 -13.56
N SER A 185 12.44 10.46 -13.87
CA SER A 185 12.85 11.46 -12.89
C SER A 185 11.74 11.75 -11.86
N LEU A 186 10.50 11.92 -12.32
CA LEU A 186 9.35 12.12 -11.43
C LEU A 186 9.10 10.90 -10.55
N SER A 187 9.13 9.69 -11.14
CA SER A 187 8.95 8.45 -10.38
C SER A 187 10.07 8.26 -9.36
N GLY A 188 11.33 8.52 -9.73
CA GLY A 188 12.48 8.45 -8.84
C GLY A 188 12.38 9.46 -7.68
N LEU A 189 11.98 10.71 -7.98
CA LEU A 189 11.79 11.74 -6.96
C LEU A 189 10.66 11.38 -5.98
N ARG A 190 9.50 10.91 -6.51
CA ARG A 190 8.38 10.45 -5.69
C ARG A 190 8.78 9.30 -4.78
N PHE A 191 9.48 8.31 -5.32
CA PHE A 191 9.98 7.18 -4.56
C PHE A 191 10.96 7.60 -3.47
N THR A 192 11.94 8.46 -3.80
CA THR A 192 12.94 8.98 -2.86
C THR A 192 12.28 9.77 -1.74
N ASN A 193 11.31 10.65 -2.06
CA ASN A 193 10.57 11.41 -1.05
C ASN A 193 9.80 10.50 -0.09
N ARG A 194 9.08 9.49 -0.62
CA ARG A 194 8.39 8.49 0.20
C ARG A 194 9.35 7.69 1.08
N ARG A 195 10.48 7.27 0.53
CA ARG A 195 11.48 6.50 1.29
C ARG A 195 12.13 7.36 2.39
N ALA A 196 12.40 8.62 2.11
CA ALA A 196 12.94 9.56 3.10
C ALA A 196 11.99 9.77 4.29
N ALA A 197 10.68 9.85 4.03
CA ALA A 197 9.68 9.96 5.10
C ALA A 197 9.65 8.74 6.03
N LEU A 198 10.12 7.57 5.58
CA LEU A 198 10.15 6.32 6.34
C LEU A 198 11.46 6.09 7.11
N LEU A 199 12.49 6.94 6.96
CA LEU A 199 13.80 6.73 7.61
C LEU A 199 13.70 6.66 9.13
N GLY A 200 12.77 7.39 9.74
CA GLY A 200 12.53 7.35 11.19
C GLY A 200 11.94 6.03 11.69
N ALA A 201 11.23 5.31 10.84
CA ALA A 201 10.61 4.02 11.18
C ALA A 201 11.57 2.82 11.04
N ASP A 202 12.69 2.98 10.32
CA ASP A 202 13.65 1.90 10.05
C ASP A 202 14.19 1.28 11.35
N THR A 203 14.54 2.10 12.33
CA THR A 203 15.12 1.63 13.60
C THR A 203 14.15 0.74 14.38
N THR A 204 12.86 1.03 14.33
CA THR A 204 11.83 0.22 15.00
C THR A 204 11.67 -1.14 14.32
N ALA A 205 11.65 -1.17 13.00
CA ALA A 205 11.53 -2.40 12.23
C ALA A 205 12.79 -3.28 12.36
N ASP A 206 13.99 -2.69 12.36
CA ASP A 206 15.26 -3.41 12.49
C ASP A 206 15.47 -3.99 13.91
N GLN A 207 14.93 -3.35 14.96
CA GLN A 207 15.05 -3.80 16.36
C GLN A 207 13.97 -4.79 16.77
N ALA A 208 12.81 -4.79 16.12
CA ALA A 208 11.63 -5.52 16.60
C ALA A 208 11.63 -7.01 16.24
N ALA A 209 12.48 -7.52 15.33
CA ALA A 209 12.25 -8.84 14.79
C ALA A 209 13.50 -9.73 14.65
N LEU A 210 13.43 -10.90 15.31
CA LEU A 210 14.30 -12.04 15.01
C LEU A 210 14.11 -12.55 13.56
N ASP A 211 12.88 -12.46 13.02
CA ASP A 211 12.54 -12.73 11.61
C ASP A 211 11.85 -11.50 11.00
N LYS A 212 12.64 -10.60 10.40
CA LYS A 212 12.16 -9.38 9.74
C LYS A 212 11.14 -9.68 8.64
N TYR A 213 11.32 -10.77 7.90
CA TYR A 213 10.37 -11.18 6.86
C TYR A 213 9.01 -11.55 7.45
N GLY A 214 8.99 -12.42 8.46
CA GLY A 214 7.76 -12.83 9.14
C GLY A 214 7.02 -11.64 9.77
N TYR A 215 7.77 -10.72 10.39
CA TYR A 215 7.24 -9.48 10.93
C TYR A 215 6.57 -8.62 9.84
N MET A 216 7.28 -8.34 8.74
CA MET A 216 6.76 -7.52 7.64
C MET A 216 5.54 -8.14 6.96
N ARG A 217 5.51 -9.48 6.82
CA ARG A 217 4.32 -10.20 6.32
C ARG A 217 3.12 -9.98 7.24
N SER A 218 3.30 -10.22 8.54
CA SER A 218 2.22 -10.07 9.51
C SER A 218 1.73 -8.64 9.62
N PHE A 219 2.65 -7.67 9.65
CA PHE A 219 2.34 -6.25 9.63
C PHE A 219 1.52 -5.88 8.39
N TYR A 220 1.96 -6.30 7.20
CA TYR A 220 1.25 -6.00 5.95
C TYR A 220 -0.17 -6.55 5.96
N MET A 221 -0.36 -7.81 6.37
CA MET A 221 -1.68 -8.44 6.40
C MET A 221 -2.64 -7.71 7.36
N GLN A 222 -2.17 -7.33 8.55
CA GLN A 222 -2.97 -6.59 9.53
C GLN A 222 -3.27 -5.16 9.05
N TYR A 223 -2.27 -4.48 8.52
CA TYR A 223 -2.41 -3.13 7.99
C TYR A 223 -3.44 -3.09 6.85
N ARG A 224 -3.37 -4.02 5.88
CA ARG A 224 -4.34 -4.09 4.79
C ARG A 224 -5.74 -4.42 5.25
N LEU A 225 -5.86 -5.33 6.20
CA LEU A 225 -7.17 -5.62 6.80
C LEU A 225 -7.75 -4.37 7.45
N ASN A 226 -6.94 -3.63 8.22
CA ASN A 226 -7.37 -2.39 8.85
C ASN A 226 -7.80 -1.32 7.83
N GLN A 227 -7.08 -1.18 6.71
CA GLN A 227 -7.44 -0.24 5.65
C GLN A 227 -8.80 -0.60 5.00
N ILE A 228 -9.04 -1.88 4.64
CA ILE A 228 -10.30 -2.33 4.01
C ILE A 228 -11.52 -2.06 4.88
N TYR A 229 -11.35 -2.09 6.19
CA TYR A 229 -12.43 -1.86 7.18
C TYR A 229 -12.36 -0.48 7.84
N ASP A 230 -11.67 0.48 7.25
CA ASP A 230 -11.57 1.87 7.75
C ASP A 230 -11.22 1.95 9.25
N GLY A 231 -10.26 1.14 9.68
CA GLY A 231 -9.83 1.10 11.08
C GLY A 231 -10.71 0.24 12.00
N GLN A 232 -11.75 -0.41 11.49
CA GLN A 232 -12.68 -1.24 12.26
C GLN A 232 -12.72 -2.70 11.76
N PRO A 233 -11.58 -3.41 11.71
CA PRO A 233 -11.57 -4.78 11.23
C PRO A 233 -12.41 -5.68 12.14
N PRO A 234 -13.11 -6.71 11.59
CA PRO A 234 -13.83 -7.68 12.39
C PRO A 234 -12.87 -8.36 13.36
N ARG A 235 -13.31 -8.58 14.59
CA ARG A 235 -12.53 -9.35 15.58
C ARG A 235 -12.26 -10.74 14.99
N MET A 236 -11.00 -11.13 14.95
CA MET A 236 -10.69 -12.53 14.72
C MET A 236 -11.24 -13.30 15.91
N LYS A 237 -12.11 -14.29 15.67
CA LYS A 237 -12.51 -15.21 16.71
C LYS A 237 -11.25 -15.98 17.13
N ASP A 238 -10.87 -15.88 18.40
CA ASP A 238 -9.90 -16.80 18.96
C ASP A 238 -10.50 -18.21 18.94
N PRO A 239 -9.71 -19.24 18.63
CA PRO A 239 -10.19 -20.63 18.69
C PRO A 239 -10.83 -21.02 20.04
N ASP A 240 -10.48 -20.32 21.10
CA ASP A 240 -10.97 -20.53 22.46
C ASP A 240 -12.29 -19.81 22.77
N ASP A 241 -12.77 -18.91 21.87
CA ASP A 241 -14.06 -18.19 22.06
C ASP A 241 -15.30 -19.10 21.88
N ASP A 242 -15.15 -20.26 21.29
CA ASP A 242 -16.26 -21.22 21.12
C ASP A 242 -16.54 -22.05 22.41
N GLU A 243 -15.68 -22.00 23.46
CA GLU A 243 -15.90 -22.67 24.76
C GLU A 243 -16.47 -21.75 25.85
N ALA A 244 -16.45 -20.43 25.67
CA ALA A 244 -17.06 -19.50 26.64
C ALA A 244 -18.54 -19.33 26.32
N GLY A 245 -19.36 -20.18 26.89
CA GLY A 245 -20.82 -20.07 26.86
C GLY A 245 -21.30 -18.70 27.35
N ALA A 246 -22.36 -18.24 26.73
CA ALA A 246 -23.13 -17.04 27.00
C ALA A 246 -23.33 -16.76 28.49
N ASP A 247 -22.49 -15.92 29.07
CA ASP A 247 -22.75 -15.07 30.24
C ASP A 247 -21.45 -14.32 30.59
N ASP A 248 -21.24 -13.18 29.98
CA ASP A 248 -20.56 -12.04 30.61
C ASP A 248 -20.44 -10.92 29.57
N ALA A 249 -21.33 -9.96 29.69
CA ALA A 249 -21.21 -8.70 28.98
C ALA A 249 -19.98 -7.93 29.52
N VAL A 250 -18.86 -8.04 28.84
CA VAL A 250 -17.69 -7.22 29.12
C VAL A 250 -17.98 -5.79 28.64
N PRO A 251 -17.88 -4.76 29.51
CA PRO A 251 -18.10 -3.38 29.10
C PRO A 251 -17.10 -2.96 28.05
N SER A 252 -17.61 -2.29 27.03
CA SER A 252 -16.83 -1.72 25.92
C SER A 252 -15.61 -0.94 26.43
N PRO A 253 -14.41 -1.11 25.82
CA PRO A 253 -13.26 -0.30 26.16
C PRO A 253 -13.56 1.17 25.83
N VAL A 254 -13.29 2.04 26.82
CA VAL A 254 -13.36 3.49 26.70
C VAL A 254 -12.49 3.94 25.52
N PRO A 255 -12.97 4.83 24.62
CA PRO A 255 -12.16 5.32 23.52
C PRO A 255 -10.88 5.97 24.05
N ALA A 256 -9.74 5.57 23.52
CA ALA A 256 -8.46 6.19 23.82
C ALA A 256 -8.55 7.68 23.48
N ALA A 257 -8.30 8.53 24.49
CA ALA A 257 -8.30 9.98 24.34
C ALA A 257 -7.33 10.37 23.21
N SER A 258 -7.83 11.12 22.23
CA SER A 258 -7.00 11.85 21.26
C SER A 258 -5.91 12.64 21.99
N PRO A 259 -4.68 12.69 21.48
CA PRO A 259 -3.66 13.54 22.06
C PRO A 259 -4.12 15.00 22.03
N ALA A 260 -4.16 15.62 23.21
CA ALA A 260 -4.55 17.00 23.38
C ALA A 260 -3.66 17.92 22.53
N SER A 261 -4.29 18.80 21.77
CA SER A 261 -3.64 19.95 21.15
C SER A 261 -2.90 20.78 22.20
N PRO A 262 -1.69 21.29 21.91
CA PRO A 262 -0.95 22.14 22.84
C PRO A 262 -1.72 23.45 23.10
N ASP A 263 -1.94 23.73 24.38
CA ASP A 263 -2.54 24.95 24.92
C ASP A 263 -2.00 26.22 24.25
N LYS A 264 -2.89 26.99 23.65
CA LYS A 264 -2.64 28.42 23.40
C LYS A 264 -2.54 29.11 24.75
N LYS A 265 -1.34 29.44 25.15
CA LYS A 265 -1.13 30.40 26.26
C LYS A 265 -1.66 31.77 25.85
N GLU A 266 -2.76 32.12 26.46
CA GLU A 266 -3.34 33.47 26.50
C GLU A 266 -2.36 34.35 27.28
N ASN A 267 -1.69 35.26 26.59
CA ASN A 267 -0.99 36.37 27.25
C ASN A 267 -2.00 37.48 27.52
N GLN A 268 -2.43 37.60 28.78
CA GLN A 268 -2.91 38.83 29.37
C GLN A 268 -1.69 39.56 29.99
N GLU A 269 -1.29 40.66 29.41
CA GLU A 269 -0.97 41.97 29.97
C GLU A 269 -0.42 42.88 28.89
#